data_2fa790d18ce2002eb8f4c761793433de
#
_entry.id   2fa790d18ce2002eb8f4c761793433de
#
_cell.length_a   1.000
_cell.length_b   1.000
_cell.length_c   1.000
_cell.angle_alpha   90.00
_cell.angle_beta   90.00
_cell.angle_gamma   90.00
#
_symmetry.space_group_name_H-M   'P 1'
#
loop_
_entity.id
_entity.type
_entity.pdbx_description
1 polymer ?
#
loop_
_entity_poly.entity_id
_entity_poly.type
_entity_poly.pdbx_seq_one_letter_code
_entity_poly.pdbx_strand_id
1 'polypeptide(L)'
;MTSVPLLGLARDIVRANFDRCELPYKLTLVGTYHCNFRCEMCSIWQKQSADEMTPAEVESFFGRWSQFSWVHLTGGELFMRRDLEDLVTAIVERDRALYLLNFPTTGWFGDRTVALVERLLRRGIGRLMVTISLDGPPALHDMMRGLPRSWDRGIETFRRLRAIRARNFQVVAGMTLFAKNAPFVDDTVAAIRAAVPDFERRDLHLNIGHESPHYFANNGYLAGSTPNPVVAAIDRHRAQAGNRLHPVRFLEDRYQALVGAYYREARSPLRCTAVASR
;
A
#
# COMPACT_ATOMS: atom_id res chain seq x y z
N MET A 1 12.13 22.89 9.62
CA MET A 1 11.39 22.27 8.49
C MET A 1 9.92 22.25 8.85
N THR A 2 9.12 22.80 8.04
CA THR A 2 7.80 23.39 8.28
C THR A 2 6.71 22.36 8.56
N SER A 3 5.92 22.59 9.61
CA SER A 3 4.67 21.87 9.96
C SER A 3 3.54 22.05 8.93
N VAL A 4 3.77 22.83 7.89
CA VAL A 4 2.81 23.20 6.85
C VAL A 4 2.25 21.99 6.06
N PRO A 5 3.04 21.00 5.62
CA PRO A 5 2.48 19.90 4.83
C PRO A 5 1.56 18.96 5.61
N LEU A 6 1.85 18.68 6.90
CA LEU A 6 0.98 17.85 7.74
C LEU A 6 -0.39 18.49 7.97
N LEU A 7 -0.40 19.78 8.27
CA LEU A 7 -1.64 20.55 8.44
C LEU A 7 -2.42 20.61 7.11
N GLY A 8 -1.71 20.68 5.98
CA GLY A 8 -2.30 20.60 4.65
C GLY A 8 -3.06 19.29 4.45
N LEU A 9 -2.40 18.15 4.66
CA LEU A 9 -3.03 16.83 4.54
C LEU A 9 -4.23 16.68 5.50
N ALA A 10 -4.08 17.08 6.76
CA ALA A 10 -5.17 17.00 7.73
C ALA A 10 -6.39 17.84 7.29
N ARG A 11 -6.16 19.08 6.84
CA ARG A 11 -7.20 19.96 6.27
C ARG A 11 -7.88 19.30 5.07
N ASP A 12 -7.12 18.72 4.16
CA ASP A 12 -7.63 18.14 2.93
C ASP A 12 -8.47 16.89 3.22
N ILE A 13 -8.05 16.06 4.18
CA ILE A 13 -8.84 14.92 4.68
C ILE A 13 -10.18 15.41 5.27
N VAL A 14 -10.15 16.44 6.11
CA VAL A 14 -11.38 17.00 6.70
C VAL A 14 -12.30 17.54 5.61
N ARG A 15 -11.77 18.34 4.68
CA ARG A 15 -12.56 18.91 3.56
C ARG A 15 -13.18 17.81 2.68
N ALA A 16 -12.43 16.75 2.38
CA ALA A 16 -12.94 15.64 1.58
C ALA A 16 -14.11 14.91 2.25
N ASN A 17 -14.10 14.79 3.58
CA ASN A 17 -15.20 14.20 4.33
C ASN A 17 -16.48 15.04 4.36
N PHE A 18 -16.38 16.31 4.03
CA PHE A 18 -17.51 17.25 3.95
C PHE A 18 -17.84 17.69 2.52
N ASP A 19 -17.40 16.93 1.51
CA ASP A 19 -17.58 17.25 0.07
C ASP A 19 -17.08 18.65 -0.33
N ARG A 20 -16.04 19.16 0.34
CA ARG A 20 -15.49 20.50 0.12
C ARG A 20 -14.10 20.51 -0.55
N CYS A 21 -13.67 19.39 -1.12
CA CYS A 21 -12.46 19.33 -1.92
C CYS A 21 -12.76 19.74 -3.36
N GLU A 22 -12.20 20.86 -3.80
CA GLU A 22 -12.28 21.31 -5.19
C GLU A 22 -11.31 20.51 -6.10
N LEU A 23 -10.16 20.13 -5.55
CA LEU A 23 -9.13 19.36 -6.25
C LEU A 23 -8.74 18.11 -5.44
N PRO A 24 -8.36 17.03 -6.12
CA PRO A 24 -7.89 15.82 -5.43
C PRO A 24 -6.58 16.09 -4.68
N TYR A 25 -6.55 15.73 -3.41
CA TYR A 25 -5.37 15.83 -2.56
C TYR A 25 -4.54 14.54 -2.53
N LYS A 26 -5.12 13.43 -3.00
CA LYS A 26 -4.47 12.13 -3.11
C LYS A 26 -4.38 11.69 -4.57
N LEU A 27 -3.20 11.31 -4.98
CA LEU A 27 -2.95 10.68 -6.28
C LEU A 27 -2.51 9.23 -6.07
N THR A 28 -3.14 8.30 -6.80
CA THR A 28 -2.62 6.95 -6.96
C THR A 28 -2.03 6.84 -8.37
N LEU A 29 -0.72 6.67 -8.44
CA LEU A 29 0.03 6.57 -9.70
C LEU A 29 0.52 5.14 -9.91
N VAL A 30 0.11 4.54 -11.02
CA VAL A 30 0.65 3.25 -11.47
C VAL A 30 2.02 3.51 -12.10
N GLY A 31 3.08 3.14 -11.41
CA GLY A 31 4.45 3.36 -11.87
C GLY A 31 4.88 2.38 -12.96
N THR A 32 4.39 1.14 -12.91
CA THR A 32 4.67 0.11 -13.92
C THR A 32 3.64 -1.01 -13.88
N TYR A 33 3.45 -1.68 -15.00
CA TYR A 33 2.73 -2.97 -15.06
C TYR A 33 3.69 -4.16 -15.05
N HIS A 34 5.00 -3.95 -15.18
CA HIS A 34 5.98 -5.03 -15.07
C HIS A 34 5.96 -5.64 -13.65
N CYS A 35 5.95 -6.97 -13.60
CA CYS A 35 6.05 -7.70 -12.35
C CYS A 35 6.77 -9.02 -12.58
N ASN A 36 7.69 -9.36 -11.68
CA ASN A 36 8.37 -10.66 -11.69
C ASN A 36 7.59 -11.76 -10.95
N PHE A 37 6.49 -11.39 -10.29
CA PHE A 37 5.61 -12.31 -9.60
C PHE A 37 4.48 -12.82 -10.50
N ARG A 38 3.92 -13.98 -10.16
CA ARG A 38 2.78 -14.61 -10.84
C ARG A 38 1.70 -14.93 -9.84
N CYS A 39 1.29 -13.89 -9.09
CA CYS A 39 0.31 -14.04 -8.02
C CYS A 39 -1.00 -14.58 -8.56
N GLU A 40 -1.57 -15.58 -7.90
CA GLU A 40 -2.83 -16.20 -8.32
C GLU A 40 -4.01 -15.23 -8.35
N MET A 41 -3.99 -14.21 -7.47
CA MET A 41 -5.03 -13.20 -7.36
C MET A 41 -4.81 -11.96 -8.24
N CYS A 42 -3.74 -11.94 -9.04
CA CYS A 42 -3.36 -10.75 -9.80
C CYS A 42 -2.72 -11.14 -11.13
N SER A 43 -3.27 -10.63 -12.22
CA SER A 43 -2.77 -10.85 -13.59
C SER A 43 -2.15 -9.59 -14.21
N ILE A 44 -1.76 -8.63 -13.38
CA ILE A 44 -1.17 -7.35 -13.84
C ILE A 44 0.08 -7.56 -14.71
N TRP A 45 0.84 -8.61 -14.43
CA TRP A 45 2.05 -8.99 -15.15
C TRP A 45 1.80 -9.41 -16.62
N GLN A 46 0.55 -9.68 -16.99
CA GLN A 46 0.14 -9.97 -18.37
C GLN A 46 -0.12 -8.72 -19.19
N LYS A 47 -0.21 -7.55 -18.54
CA LYS A 47 -0.45 -6.30 -19.23
C LYS A 47 0.79 -5.84 -19.98
N GLN A 48 0.56 -5.24 -21.14
CA GLN A 48 1.62 -4.53 -21.85
C GLN A 48 1.94 -3.23 -21.12
N SER A 49 3.21 -2.91 -21.04
CA SER A 49 3.74 -1.75 -20.32
C SER A 49 4.44 -0.74 -21.25
N ALA A 50 4.09 -0.75 -22.54
CA ALA A 50 4.77 0.08 -23.52
C ALA A 50 4.57 1.59 -23.32
N ASP A 51 3.45 1.99 -22.70
CA ASP A 51 3.04 3.40 -22.54
C ASP A 51 3.15 3.89 -21.08
N GLU A 52 4.14 3.40 -20.34
CA GLU A 52 4.38 3.88 -18.97
C GLU A 52 5.00 5.28 -19.00
N MET A 53 4.49 6.16 -18.12
CA MET A 53 5.03 7.53 -18.02
C MET A 53 6.54 7.50 -17.74
N THR A 54 7.27 8.28 -18.51
CA THR A 54 8.71 8.53 -18.29
C THR A 54 8.91 9.47 -17.09
N PRO A 55 10.10 9.51 -16.47
CA PRO A 55 10.41 10.50 -15.44
C PRO A 55 10.17 11.94 -15.87
N ALA A 56 10.47 12.30 -17.13
CA ALA A 56 10.25 13.64 -17.68
C ALA A 56 8.75 14.00 -17.79
N GLU A 57 7.90 13.04 -18.15
CA GLU A 57 6.45 13.24 -18.18
C GLU A 57 5.88 13.38 -16.77
N VAL A 58 6.38 12.57 -15.82
CA VAL A 58 6.02 12.69 -14.38
C VAL A 58 6.46 14.07 -13.86
N GLU A 59 7.67 14.51 -14.17
CA GLU A 59 8.16 15.84 -13.81
C GLU A 59 7.26 16.95 -14.37
N SER A 60 6.90 16.86 -15.65
CA SER A 60 6.01 17.81 -16.30
C SER A 60 4.62 17.82 -15.66
N PHE A 61 4.07 16.65 -15.35
CA PHE A 61 2.78 16.50 -14.67
C PHE A 61 2.78 17.19 -13.31
N PHE A 62 3.74 16.85 -12.45
CA PHE A 62 3.83 17.44 -11.09
C PHE A 62 4.29 18.91 -11.12
N GLY A 63 4.94 19.35 -12.19
CA GLY A 63 5.23 20.76 -12.44
C GLY A 63 3.98 21.61 -12.65
N ARG A 64 2.93 21.01 -13.25
CA ARG A 64 1.61 21.66 -13.47
C ARG A 64 0.65 21.44 -12.29
N TRP A 65 0.67 20.27 -11.68
CA TRP A 65 -0.26 19.83 -10.67
C TRP A 65 0.49 19.40 -9.41
N SER A 66 0.81 20.34 -8.55
CA SER A 66 1.62 20.16 -7.35
C SER A 66 0.81 20.28 -6.05
N GLN A 67 -0.45 19.80 -6.07
CA GLN A 67 -1.39 19.91 -4.94
C GLN A 67 -1.57 18.63 -4.15
N PHE A 68 -0.89 17.55 -4.51
CA PHE A 68 -1.14 16.24 -3.88
C PHE A 68 -0.39 16.11 -2.56
N SER A 69 -1.09 16.32 -1.46
CA SER A 69 -0.51 16.09 -0.13
C SER A 69 -0.23 14.61 0.17
N TRP A 70 -0.78 13.72 -0.63
CA TRP A 70 -0.57 12.28 -0.56
C TRP A 70 -0.40 11.67 -1.95
N VAL A 71 0.78 11.10 -2.22
CA VAL A 71 1.04 10.29 -3.42
C VAL A 71 1.23 8.83 -3.04
N HIS A 72 0.41 7.96 -3.64
CA HIS A 72 0.52 6.51 -3.55
C HIS A 72 1.04 5.96 -4.87
N LEU A 73 2.27 5.43 -4.87
CA LEU A 73 2.78 4.69 -6.02
C LEU A 73 2.34 3.24 -5.92
N THR A 74 1.96 2.67 -7.04
CA THR A 74 1.51 1.28 -7.12
C THR A 74 1.84 0.71 -8.50
N GLY A 75 1.40 -0.52 -8.76
CA GLY A 75 1.63 -1.16 -10.07
C GLY A 75 1.85 -2.66 -9.95
N GLY A 76 2.71 -3.16 -10.81
CA GLY A 76 3.35 -4.46 -10.65
C GLY A 76 4.39 -4.41 -9.52
N GLU A 77 5.65 -4.74 -9.82
CA GLU A 77 6.74 -4.51 -8.87
C GLU A 77 7.53 -3.27 -9.30
N LEU A 78 7.42 -2.20 -8.54
CA LEU A 78 8.02 -0.90 -8.88
C LEU A 78 9.53 -1.00 -9.13
N PHE A 79 10.21 -1.87 -8.38
CA PHE A 79 11.65 -2.08 -8.50
C PHE A 79 12.08 -2.86 -9.75
N MET A 80 11.13 -3.28 -10.60
CA MET A 80 11.42 -3.72 -11.97
C MET A 80 11.78 -2.55 -12.88
N ARG A 81 11.30 -1.33 -12.61
CA ARG A 81 11.70 -0.13 -13.36
C ARG A 81 13.16 0.23 -13.09
N ARG A 82 13.92 0.47 -14.13
CA ARG A 82 15.33 0.90 -14.02
C ARG A 82 15.43 2.35 -13.58
N ASP A 83 14.50 3.18 -14.03
CA ASP A 83 14.40 4.63 -13.78
C ASP A 83 13.47 5.00 -12.62
N LEU A 84 13.12 4.04 -11.74
CA LEU A 84 12.25 4.28 -10.60
C LEU A 84 12.72 5.44 -9.71
N GLU A 85 14.02 5.55 -9.53
CA GLU A 85 14.60 6.60 -8.70
C GLU A 85 14.37 7.99 -9.29
N ASP A 86 14.58 8.14 -10.59
CA ASP A 86 14.36 9.41 -11.29
C ASP A 86 12.88 9.79 -11.25
N LEU A 87 11.99 8.80 -11.46
CA LEU A 87 10.55 8.99 -11.36
C LEU A 87 10.13 9.48 -9.97
N VAL A 88 10.61 8.81 -8.91
CA VAL A 88 10.26 9.20 -7.54
C VAL A 88 10.88 10.55 -7.17
N THR A 89 12.07 10.82 -7.64
CA THR A 89 12.75 12.10 -7.47
C THR A 89 11.93 13.25 -8.10
N ALA A 90 11.46 13.06 -9.32
CA ALA A 90 10.60 14.04 -10.00
C ALA A 90 9.34 14.38 -9.19
N ILE A 91 8.70 13.37 -8.58
CA ILE A 91 7.55 13.58 -7.70
C ILE A 91 7.93 14.43 -6.49
N VAL A 92 8.97 14.01 -5.77
CA VAL A 92 9.37 14.64 -4.49
C VAL A 92 9.86 16.09 -4.69
N GLU A 93 10.48 16.39 -5.82
CA GLU A 93 11.02 17.72 -6.11
C GLU A 93 9.96 18.67 -6.69
N ARG A 94 8.97 18.15 -7.40
CA ARG A 94 7.97 18.98 -8.10
C ARG A 94 6.67 19.15 -7.33
N ASP A 95 6.23 18.16 -6.54
CA ASP A 95 4.99 18.28 -5.78
C ASP A 95 5.22 19.05 -4.48
N ARG A 96 4.85 20.33 -4.48
CA ARG A 96 5.06 21.25 -3.35
C ARG A 96 4.18 20.96 -2.15
N ALA A 97 3.06 20.28 -2.35
CA ALA A 97 2.13 19.92 -1.29
C ALA A 97 2.45 18.55 -0.67
N LEU A 98 3.37 17.79 -1.25
CA LEU A 98 3.64 16.42 -0.84
C LEU A 98 4.07 16.32 0.63
N TYR A 99 3.23 15.67 1.41
CA TYR A 99 3.56 15.26 2.77
C TYR A 99 3.81 13.76 2.88
N LEU A 100 2.91 12.94 2.32
CA LEU A 100 2.97 11.49 2.40
C LEU A 100 3.25 10.87 1.03
N LEU A 101 4.38 10.19 0.93
CA LEU A 101 4.64 9.25 -0.15
C LEU A 101 4.55 7.83 0.40
N ASN A 102 3.76 6.98 -0.25
CA ASN A 102 3.74 5.58 0.12
C ASN A 102 3.71 4.66 -1.10
N PHE A 103 4.29 3.47 -0.94
CA PHE A 103 4.27 2.43 -1.97
C PHE A 103 4.35 1.03 -1.37
N PRO A 104 3.67 0.05 -1.98
CA PRO A 104 3.87 -1.36 -1.72
C PRO A 104 5.03 -1.90 -2.57
N THR A 105 5.67 -2.94 -2.07
CA THR A 105 6.61 -3.78 -2.82
C THR A 105 6.55 -5.21 -2.29
N THR A 106 6.96 -6.15 -3.12
CA THR A 106 7.13 -7.55 -2.71
C THR A 106 8.35 -7.73 -1.79
N GLY A 107 9.24 -6.76 -1.76
CA GLY A 107 10.53 -6.86 -1.05
C GLY A 107 11.57 -7.71 -1.77
N TRP A 108 11.32 -8.19 -2.97
CA TRP A 108 12.26 -9.01 -3.74
C TRP A 108 13.58 -8.30 -4.04
N PHE A 109 13.54 -7.01 -4.30
CA PHE A 109 14.69 -6.18 -4.62
C PHE A 109 15.21 -5.41 -3.40
N GLY A 110 15.52 -6.11 -2.31
CA GLY A 110 15.82 -5.53 -1.00
C GLY A 110 16.89 -4.43 -1.04
N ASP A 111 18.02 -4.64 -1.74
CA ASP A 111 19.08 -3.63 -1.81
C ASP A 111 18.61 -2.32 -2.46
N ARG A 112 17.89 -2.43 -3.58
CA ARG A 112 17.32 -1.27 -4.26
C ARG A 112 16.26 -0.56 -3.42
N THR A 113 15.43 -1.35 -2.70
CA THR A 113 14.39 -0.82 -1.82
C THR A 113 14.99 -0.02 -0.68
N VAL A 114 15.98 -0.57 0.02
CA VAL A 114 16.66 0.11 1.14
C VAL A 114 17.37 1.37 0.65
N ALA A 115 18.12 1.28 -0.46
CA ALA A 115 18.83 2.41 -1.03
C ALA A 115 17.90 3.57 -1.42
N LEU A 116 16.75 3.28 -2.04
CA LEU A 116 15.74 4.29 -2.38
C LEU A 116 15.17 4.95 -1.13
N VAL A 117 14.79 4.17 -0.12
CA VAL A 117 14.24 4.69 1.14
C VAL A 117 15.24 5.62 1.82
N GLU A 118 16.50 5.21 1.99
CA GLU A 118 17.53 6.04 2.60
C GLU A 118 17.75 7.35 1.84
N ARG A 119 17.69 7.30 0.51
CA ARG A 119 17.86 8.48 -0.34
C ARG A 119 16.72 9.48 -0.19
N LEU A 120 15.48 8.97 -0.18
CA LEU A 120 14.29 9.80 0.05
C LEU A 120 14.31 10.45 1.44
N LEU A 121 14.75 9.72 2.45
CA LEU A 121 14.89 10.27 3.81
C LEU A 121 15.93 11.38 3.88
N ARG A 122 17.06 11.23 3.18
CA ARG A 122 18.08 12.29 3.07
C ARG A 122 17.55 13.55 2.36
N ARG A 123 16.61 13.41 1.44
CA ARG A 123 15.95 14.55 0.76
C ARG A 123 14.92 15.27 1.61
N GLY A 124 14.63 14.75 2.80
CA GLY A 124 13.76 15.43 3.76
C GLY A 124 12.26 15.33 3.46
N ILE A 125 11.82 14.24 2.83
CA ILE A 125 10.39 13.96 2.63
C ILE A 125 9.62 14.05 3.95
N GLY A 126 8.40 14.60 3.92
CA GLY A 126 7.59 14.78 5.13
C GLY A 126 7.24 13.48 5.84
N ARG A 127 6.74 12.51 5.11
CA ARG A 127 6.42 11.15 5.58
C ARG A 127 6.61 10.14 4.47
N LEU A 128 7.36 9.08 4.73
CA LEU A 128 7.53 7.94 3.84
C LEU A 128 6.98 6.68 4.49
N MET A 129 6.15 5.94 3.77
CA MET A 129 5.64 4.65 4.22
C MET A 129 5.87 3.59 3.15
N VAL A 130 6.47 2.48 3.53
CA VAL A 130 6.66 1.31 2.66
C VAL A 130 5.86 0.13 3.19
N THR A 131 5.11 -0.52 2.31
CA THR A 131 4.38 -1.73 2.65
C THR A 131 5.07 -2.93 2.00
N ILE A 132 5.54 -3.87 2.81
CA ILE A 132 6.02 -5.16 2.31
C ILE A 132 4.86 -6.13 2.27
N SER A 133 4.60 -6.66 1.08
CA SER A 133 3.46 -7.57 0.87
C SER A 133 3.77 -8.96 1.41
N LEU A 134 2.99 -9.43 2.41
CA LEU A 134 3.11 -10.75 3.03
C LEU A 134 1.71 -11.36 3.19
N ASP A 135 1.29 -12.26 2.30
CA ASP A 135 -0.09 -12.73 2.19
C ASP A 135 -0.36 -14.07 2.89
N GLY A 136 0.47 -14.50 3.80
CA GLY A 136 0.32 -15.75 4.55
C GLY A 136 1.60 -16.15 5.25
N PRO A 137 1.63 -17.25 6.00
CA PRO A 137 2.87 -17.87 6.45
C PRO A 137 3.71 -18.35 5.26
N PRO A 138 5.00 -18.68 5.42
CA PRO A 138 5.97 -18.83 4.33
C PRO A 138 5.48 -19.63 3.10
N ALA A 139 5.04 -20.87 3.31
CA ALA A 139 4.62 -21.74 2.22
C ALA A 139 3.35 -21.22 1.50
N LEU A 140 2.37 -20.71 2.26
CA LEU A 140 1.16 -20.14 1.68
C LEU A 140 1.47 -18.87 0.90
N HIS A 141 2.33 -18.01 1.43
CA HIS A 141 2.75 -16.80 0.75
C HIS A 141 3.41 -17.11 -0.59
N ASP A 142 4.41 -18.00 -0.60
CA ASP A 142 5.13 -18.36 -1.82
C ASP A 142 4.19 -18.96 -2.89
N MET A 143 3.24 -19.79 -2.46
CA MET A 143 2.22 -20.36 -3.34
C MET A 143 1.31 -19.28 -3.92
N MET A 144 0.75 -18.39 -3.09
CA MET A 144 -0.15 -17.32 -3.54
C MET A 144 0.55 -16.31 -4.44
N ARG A 145 1.82 -16.05 -4.17
CA ARG A 145 2.64 -15.11 -4.95
C ARG A 145 3.26 -15.71 -6.20
N GLY A 146 3.18 -17.05 -6.37
CA GLY A 146 3.67 -17.76 -7.54
C GLY A 146 5.19 -17.66 -7.74
N LEU A 147 5.95 -17.47 -6.66
CA LEU A 147 7.40 -17.36 -6.71
C LEU A 147 8.03 -17.95 -5.44
N PRO A 148 8.78 -19.07 -5.55
CA PRO A 148 9.48 -19.66 -4.41
C PRO A 148 10.44 -18.68 -3.74
N ARG A 149 10.57 -18.78 -2.41
CA ARG A 149 11.42 -17.90 -1.58
C ARG A 149 11.01 -16.43 -1.57
N SER A 150 9.81 -16.10 -2.03
CA SER A 150 9.29 -14.75 -1.98
C SER A 150 9.09 -14.27 -0.53
N TRP A 151 8.68 -15.18 0.36
CA TRP A 151 8.64 -14.91 1.79
C TRP A 151 10.01 -14.51 2.35
N ASP A 152 11.03 -15.33 2.10
CA ASP A 152 12.38 -15.08 2.63
C ASP A 152 12.92 -13.71 2.19
N ARG A 153 12.71 -13.36 0.92
CA ARG A 153 13.12 -12.07 0.37
C ARG A 153 12.34 -10.91 0.97
N GLY A 154 11.01 -11.07 1.06
CA GLY A 154 10.13 -10.05 1.63
C GLY A 154 10.46 -9.78 3.09
N ILE A 155 10.59 -10.83 3.92
CA ILE A 155 10.86 -10.68 5.35
C ILE A 155 12.25 -10.11 5.63
N GLU A 156 13.26 -10.48 4.84
CA GLU A 156 14.61 -9.91 4.96
C GLU A 156 14.60 -8.41 4.63
N THR A 157 13.91 -8.02 3.57
CA THR A 157 13.75 -6.61 3.22
C THR A 157 12.98 -5.85 4.30
N PHE A 158 11.91 -6.43 4.83
CA PHE A 158 11.15 -5.85 5.94
C PHE A 158 12.03 -5.61 7.17
N ARG A 159 12.84 -6.61 7.56
CA ARG A 159 13.77 -6.52 8.69
C ARG A 159 14.79 -5.39 8.50
N ARG A 160 15.38 -5.28 7.31
CA ARG A 160 16.34 -4.22 6.97
C ARG A 160 15.71 -2.83 7.01
N LEU A 161 14.52 -2.67 6.45
CA LEU A 161 13.79 -1.40 6.48
C LEU A 161 13.40 -1.03 7.92
N ARG A 162 13.01 -2.00 8.74
CA ARG A 162 12.65 -1.76 10.13
C ARG A 162 13.83 -1.33 11.00
N ALA A 163 15.05 -1.63 10.57
CA ALA A 163 16.27 -1.15 11.22
C ALA A 163 16.54 0.36 10.99
N ILE A 164 15.91 0.97 9.98
CA ILE A 164 16.05 2.40 9.68
C ILE A 164 15.28 3.21 10.73
N ARG A 165 16.01 3.94 11.58
CA ARG A 165 15.44 4.76 12.67
C ARG A 165 15.26 6.21 12.21
N ALA A 166 14.14 6.50 11.53
CA ALA A 166 13.79 7.88 11.14
C ALA A 166 12.33 8.17 11.53
N ARG A 167 12.10 9.34 12.15
CA ARG A 167 10.76 9.73 12.66
C ARG A 167 9.71 9.87 11.56
N ASN A 168 10.15 10.19 10.35
CA ASN A 168 9.30 10.37 9.17
C ASN A 168 9.24 9.13 8.29
N PHE A 169 9.73 7.98 8.76
CA PHE A 169 9.67 6.70 8.05
C PHE A 169 8.85 5.67 8.80
N GLN A 170 8.11 4.86 8.05
CA GLN A 170 7.42 3.69 8.58
C GLN A 170 7.45 2.57 7.54
N VAL A 171 7.75 1.37 7.98
CA VAL A 171 7.53 0.15 7.22
C VAL A 171 6.46 -0.69 7.92
N VAL A 172 5.54 -1.24 7.13
CA VAL A 172 4.47 -2.12 7.59
C VAL A 172 4.42 -3.38 6.74
N ALA A 173 3.95 -4.47 7.32
CA ALA A 173 3.55 -5.63 6.54
C ALA A 173 2.13 -5.41 6.00
N GLY A 174 1.89 -5.79 4.74
CA GLY A 174 0.57 -5.71 4.13
C GLY A 174 0.09 -7.09 3.71
N MET A 175 -1.12 -7.46 4.11
CA MET A 175 -1.76 -8.72 3.71
C MET A 175 -3.08 -8.42 3.03
N THR A 176 -3.23 -8.86 1.79
CA THR A 176 -4.49 -8.75 1.06
C THR A 176 -5.28 -10.03 1.29
N LEU A 177 -6.43 -9.89 1.94
CA LEU A 177 -7.27 -11.00 2.36
C LEU A 177 -8.18 -11.49 1.26
N PHE A 178 -8.15 -12.79 1.08
CA PHE A 178 -9.09 -13.60 0.31
C PHE A 178 -9.56 -14.75 1.19
N ALA A 179 -10.62 -15.46 0.80
CA ALA A 179 -11.11 -16.60 1.56
C ALA A 179 -10.02 -17.65 1.85
N LYS A 180 -9.05 -17.79 0.93
CA LYS A 180 -7.96 -18.75 1.01
C LYS A 180 -6.96 -18.46 2.13
N ASN A 181 -6.59 -17.19 2.34
CA ASN A 181 -5.56 -16.81 3.31
C ASN A 181 -6.11 -16.16 4.59
N ALA A 182 -7.35 -15.74 4.60
CA ALA A 182 -7.97 -15.12 5.77
C ALA A 182 -7.89 -15.98 7.07
N PRO A 183 -8.00 -17.31 7.02
CA PRO A 183 -7.81 -18.14 8.22
C PRO A 183 -6.41 -18.06 8.83
N PHE A 184 -5.40 -17.68 8.04
CA PHE A 184 -3.99 -17.70 8.42
C PHE A 184 -3.41 -16.35 8.87
N VAL A 185 -4.24 -15.38 9.23
CA VAL A 185 -3.77 -14.07 9.73
C VAL A 185 -2.93 -14.22 11.00
N ASP A 186 -3.37 -15.07 11.94
CA ASP A 186 -2.65 -15.31 13.19
C ASP A 186 -1.32 -16.04 12.97
N ASP A 187 -1.31 -17.04 12.07
CA ASP A 187 -0.09 -17.76 11.67
C ASP A 187 0.89 -16.82 10.94
N THR A 188 0.37 -15.89 10.14
CA THR A 188 1.19 -14.87 9.47
C THR A 188 1.86 -13.95 10.49
N VAL A 189 1.12 -13.48 11.48
CA VAL A 189 1.67 -12.66 12.58
C VAL A 189 2.75 -13.43 13.34
N ALA A 190 2.51 -14.71 13.64
CA ALA A 190 3.46 -15.56 14.32
C ALA A 190 4.75 -15.77 13.51
N ALA A 191 4.61 -16.05 12.20
CA ALA A 191 5.75 -16.22 11.30
C ALA A 191 6.58 -14.93 11.15
N ILE A 192 5.94 -13.76 11.05
CA ILE A 192 6.66 -12.48 11.00
C ILE A 192 7.39 -12.24 12.33
N ARG A 193 6.77 -12.48 13.48
CA ARG A 193 7.41 -12.33 14.80
C ARG A 193 8.60 -13.25 15.00
N ALA A 194 8.56 -14.44 14.48
CA ALA A 194 9.69 -15.37 14.55
C ALA A 194 10.94 -14.81 13.85
N ALA A 195 10.75 -14.06 12.76
CA ALA A 195 11.84 -13.42 12.01
C ALA A 195 12.16 -11.99 12.48
N VAL A 196 11.18 -11.30 13.05
CA VAL A 196 11.25 -9.90 13.49
C VAL A 196 10.61 -9.78 14.87
N PRO A 197 11.35 -10.02 15.97
CA PRO A 197 10.79 -10.16 17.32
C PRO A 197 10.04 -8.92 17.85
N ASP A 198 10.39 -7.73 17.39
CA ASP A 198 9.73 -6.46 17.74
C ASP A 198 8.49 -6.16 16.89
N PHE A 199 8.06 -7.10 16.03
CA PHE A 199 6.84 -6.95 15.24
C PHE A 199 5.60 -7.03 16.10
N GLU A 200 4.74 -6.04 15.98
CA GLU A 200 3.44 -6.04 16.66
C GLU A 200 2.31 -6.27 15.65
N ARG A 201 1.20 -6.85 16.12
CA ARG A 201 0.02 -7.08 15.26
C ARG A 201 -0.46 -5.81 14.55
N ARG A 202 -0.30 -4.66 15.18
CA ARG A 202 -0.64 -3.36 14.60
C ARG A 202 0.23 -2.94 13.41
N ASP A 203 1.36 -3.61 13.21
CA ASP A 203 2.24 -3.39 12.05
C ASP A 203 1.82 -4.22 10.84
N LEU A 204 0.78 -5.05 10.97
CA LEU A 204 0.13 -5.77 9.87
C LEU A 204 -1.10 -5.00 9.40
N HIS A 205 -1.03 -4.46 8.20
CA HIS A 205 -2.16 -3.83 7.52
C HIS A 205 -2.93 -4.86 6.73
N LEU A 206 -4.22 -5.00 7.03
CA LEU A 206 -5.11 -5.90 6.31
C LEU A 206 -5.88 -5.12 5.24
N ASN A 207 -5.73 -5.53 4.00
CA ASN A 207 -6.55 -5.08 2.89
C ASN A 207 -7.50 -6.18 2.47
N ILE A 208 -8.62 -5.82 1.84
CA ILE A 208 -9.54 -6.78 1.23
C ILE A 208 -9.19 -6.98 -0.24
N GLY A 209 -9.18 -8.23 -0.66
CA GLY A 209 -9.08 -8.56 -2.07
C GLY A 209 -10.34 -8.16 -2.82
N HIS A 210 -10.18 -7.68 -4.02
CA HIS A 210 -11.29 -7.33 -4.91
C HIS A 210 -10.92 -7.63 -6.37
N GLU A 211 -11.94 -7.76 -7.19
CA GLU A 211 -11.75 -7.87 -8.63
C GLU A 211 -11.66 -6.49 -9.27
N SER A 212 -10.76 -6.37 -10.23
CA SER A 212 -10.61 -5.18 -11.05
C SER A 212 -10.18 -5.56 -12.46
N PRO A 213 -11.11 -5.58 -13.42
CA PRO A 213 -10.80 -5.85 -14.83
C PRO A 213 -9.72 -4.92 -15.36
N HIS A 214 -9.79 -3.66 -14.96
CA HIS A 214 -8.89 -2.62 -15.46
C HIS A 214 -7.51 -2.64 -14.82
N TYR A 215 -7.42 -2.99 -13.52
CA TYR A 215 -6.15 -2.92 -12.79
C TYR A 215 -5.50 -4.28 -12.62
N PHE A 216 -6.16 -5.22 -11.94
CA PHE A 216 -5.58 -6.53 -11.65
C PHE A 216 -5.77 -7.56 -12.77
N ALA A 217 -6.69 -7.32 -13.71
CA ALA A 217 -7.09 -8.29 -14.74
C ALA A 217 -7.44 -9.67 -14.16
N ASN A 218 -8.09 -9.70 -12.99
CA ASN A 218 -8.39 -10.88 -12.18
C ASN A 218 -9.88 -11.23 -12.16
N ASN A 219 -10.55 -11.09 -13.28
CA ASN A 219 -11.98 -11.39 -13.40
C ASN A 219 -12.29 -12.84 -13.02
N GLY A 220 -13.32 -13.02 -12.21
CA GLY A 220 -13.76 -14.33 -11.77
C GLY A 220 -12.92 -14.94 -10.63
N TYR A 221 -11.89 -14.27 -10.13
CA TYR A 221 -11.07 -14.79 -9.03
C TYR A 221 -11.86 -14.96 -7.73
N LEU A 222 -12.86 -14.12 -7.51
CA LEU A 222 -13.74 -14.20 -6.34
C LEU A 222 -14.99 -15.06 -6.58
N ALA A 223 -15.18 -15.60 -7.78
CA ALA A 223 -16.34 -16.42 -8.10
C ALA A 223 -16.42 -17.63 -7.16
N GLY A 224 -17.57 -17.81 -6.51
CA GLY A 224 -17.78 -18.88 -5.53
C GLY A 224 -17.12 -18.67 -4.16
N SER A 225 -16.37 -17.57 -3.96
CA SER A 225 -15.79 -17.25 -2.66
C SER A 225 -16.87 -16.72 -1.70
N THR A 226 -16.80 -17.15 -0.43
CA THR A 226 -17.66 -16.60 0.61
C THR A 226 -16.91 -15.47 1.34
N PRO A 227 -17.57 -14.35 1.68
CA PRO A 227 -16.95 -13.25 2.40
C PRO A 227 -16.70 -13.54 3.90
N ASN A 228 -17.39 -14.54 4.46
CA ASN A 228 -17.39 -14.82 5.90
C ASN A 228 -15.99 -15.02 6.50
N PRO A 229 -15.05 -15.79 5.90
CA PRO A 229 -13.72 -15.95 6.45
C PRO A 229 -12.94 -14.63 6.52
N VAL A 230 -13.09 -13.76 5.51
CA VAL A 230 -12.41 -12.46 5.45
C VAL A 230 -12.95 -11.52 6.53
N VAL A 231 -14.27 -11.41 6.66
CA VAL A 231 -14.91 -10.58 7.70
C VAL A 231 -14.51 -11.06 9.09
N ALA A 232 -14.59 -12.37 9.35
CA ALA A 232 -14.20 -12.95 10.63
C ALA A 232 -12.72 -12.72 10.98
N ALA A 233 -11.82 -12.80 9.99
CA ALA A 233 -10.39 -12.54 10.19
C ALA A 233 -10.13 -11.08 10.54
N ILE A 234 -10.78 -10.15 9.86
CA ILE A 234 -10.67 -8.71 10.14
C ILE A 234 -11.21 -8.39 11.53
N ASP A 235 -12.36 -8.91 11.91
CA ASP A 235 -12.95 -8.64 13.22
C ASP A 235 -12.06 -9.18 14.36
N ARG A 236 -11.49 -10.38 14.21
CA ARG A 236 -10.49 -10.90 15.16
C ARG A 236 -9.24 -10.04 15.20
N HIS A 237 -8.70 -9.65 14.06
CA HIS A 237 -7.51 -8.80 14.00
C HIS A 237 -7.75 -7.45 14.69
N ARG A 238 -8.88 -6.81 14.45
CA ARG A 238 -9.29 -5.54 15.08
C ARG A 238 -9.39 -5.68 16.60
N ALA A 239 -10.01 -6.76 17.07
CA ALA A 239 -10.15 -7.02 18.51
C ALA A 239 -8.80 -7.18 19.22
N GLN A 240 -7.81 -7.77 18.55
CA GLN A 240 -6.50 -8.10 19.11
C GLN A 240 -5.42 -7.03 18.86
N ALA A 241 -5.65 -6.07 17.98
CA ALA A 241 -4.64 -5.11 17.56
C ALA A 241 -4.36 -3.98 18.58
N GLY A 242 -5.11 -3.90 19.68
CA GLY A 242 -4.84 -2.99 20.81
C GLY A 242 -5.12 -1.52 20.52
N ASN A 243 -4.46 -0.65 21.28
CA ASN A 243 -4.69 0.78 21.46
C ASN A 243 -5.28 1.57 20.26
N ARG A 244 -6.56 1.97 20.35
CA ARG A 244 -7.31 2.75 19.35
C ARG A 244 -7.08 4.26 19.44
N LEU A 245 -6.30 4.73 20.39
CA LEU A 245 -6.07 6.17 20.61
C LEU A 245 -5.06 6.78 19.63
N HIS A 246 -4.30 5.96 18.88
CA HIS A 246 -3.37 6.47 17.88
C HIS A 246 -4.15 6.85 16.59
N PRO A 247 -3.99 8.06 16.01
CA PRO A 247 -4.79 8.56 14.89
C PRO A 247 -4.81 7.63 13.66
N VAL A 248 -3.66 7.07 13.28
CA VAL A 248 -3.57 6.13 12.14
C VAL A 248 -4.35 4.86 12.42
N ARG A 249 -4.25 4.34 13.65
CA ARG A 249 -5.00 3.15 14.08
C ARG A 249 -6.50 3.40 14.08
N PHE A 250 -6.92 4.55 14.52
CA PHE A 250 -8.34 4.94 14.50
C PHE A 250 -8.89 4.93 13.06
N LEU A 251 -8.15 5.51 12.11
CA LEU A 251 -8.56 5.51 10.70
C LEU A 251 -8.59 4.10 10.10
N GLU A 252 -7.59 3.28 10.41
CA GLU A 252 -7.53 1.90 9.94
C GLU A 252 -8.66 1.05 10.54
N ASP A 253 -8.92 1.16 11.85
CA ASP A 253 -10.04 0.47 12.50
C ASP A 253 -11.38 0.88 11.88
N ARG A 254 -11.56 2.16 11.58
CA ARG A 254 -12.77 2.63 10.87
C ARG A 254 -12.87 2.06 9.45
N TYR A 255 -11.78 2.03 8.71
CA TYR A 255 -11.76 1.40 7.38
C TYR A 255 -12.15 -0.08 7.48
N GLN A 256 -11.50 -0.81 8.36
CA GLN A 256 -11.77 -2.24 8.57
C GLN A 256 -13.19 -2.51 9.08
N ALA A 257 -13.78 -1.62 9.88
CA ALA A 257 -15.16 -1.72 10.33
C ALA A 257 -16.18 -1.70 9.18
N LEU A 258 -15.86 -1.04 8.08
CA LEU A 258 -16.74 -0.94 6.91
C LEU A 258 -16.71 -2.19 6.01
N VAL A 259 -15.72 -3.07 6.21
CA VAL A 259 -15.56 -4.28 5.37
C VAL A 259 -16.78 -5.20 5.47
N GLY A 260 -17.30 -5.41 6.68
CA GLY A 260 -18.48 -6.23 6.87
C GLY A 260 -19.71 -5.66 6.13
N ALA A 261 -19.89 -4.35 6.14
CA ALA A 261 -20.97 -3.69 5.40
C ALA A 261 -20.76 -3.83 3.88
N TYR A 262 -19.54 -3.59 3.41
CA TYR A 262 -19.18 -3.76 2.00
C TYR A 262 -19.55 -5.15 1.46
N TYR A 263 -19.19 -6.19 2.20
CA TYR A 263 -19.48 -7.57 1.75
C TYR A 263 -20.96 -7.94 1.83
N ARG A 264 -21.72 -7.41 2.80
CA ARG A 264 -23.16 -7.67 2.89
C ARG A 264 -23.96 -6.97 1.81
N GLU A 265 -23.58 -5.75 1.48
CA GLU A 265 -24.34 -4.87 0.58
C GLU A 265 -23.83 -4.90 -0.85
N ALA A 266 -22.68 -5.55 -1.11
CA ALA A 266 -21.96 -5.57 -2.39
C ALA A 266 -21.69 -4.15 -2.96
N ARG A 267 -21.65 -3.15 -2.08
CA ARG A 267 -21.38 -1.76 -2.46
C ARG A 267 -20.59 -1.05 -1.34
N SER A 268 -19.83 -0.05 -1.72
CA SER A 268 -19.11 0.77 -0.75
C SER A 268 -20.09 1.49 0.18
N PRO A 269 -19.95 1.36 1.50
CA PRO A 269 -20.75 2.13 2.46
C PRO A 269 -20.37 3.63 2.48
N LEU A 270 -19.28 3.99 1.81
CA LEU A 270 -18.85 5.37 1.66
C LEU A 270 -19.02 5.81 0.20
N ARG A 271 -19.44 7.05 0.03
CA ARG A 271 -19.45 7.69 -1.29
C ARG A 271 -18.03 7.81 -1.81
N CYS A 272 -17.80 7.38 -3.05
CA CYS A 272 -16.54 7.62 -3.72
C CYS A 272 -16.41 9.11 -4.06
N THR A 273 -15.36 9.74 -3.55
CA THR A 273 -15.03 11.14 -3.86
C THR A 273 -13.90 11.26 -4.88
N ALA A 274 -13.42 10.13 -5.43
CA ALA A 274 -12.45 10.15 -6.52
C ALA A 274 -13.07 10.84 -7.75
N VAL A 275 -12.37 11.81 -8.31
CA VAL A 275 -12.82 12.61 -9.48
C VAL A 275 -14.10 13.43 -9.23
N ALA A 276 -14.60 13.49 -8.01
CA ALA A 276 -15.79 14.28 -7.66
C ALA A 276 -15.43 15.73 -7.27
N SER A 277 -14.45 16.32 -7.93
CA SER A 277 -14.29 17.77 -7.90
C SER A 277 -15.30 18.39 -8.85
N ARG A 278 -16.29 19.09 -8.32
CA ARG A 278 -17.11 20.03 -9.07
C ARG A 278 -16.43 21.36 -9.11
#